data_7866a80e888ace56e1905a5c8539d70c
#
_entry.id   7866a80e888ace56e1905a5c8539d70c
#
_cell.length_a   1.000
_cell.length_b   1.000
_cell.length_c   1.000
_cell.angle_alpha   90.00
_cell.angle_beta   90.00
_cell.angle_gamma   90.00
#
_symmetry.space_group_name_H-M   'P 1'
#
loop_
_entity.id
_entity.type
_entity.pdbx_description
1 polymer ?
#
loop_
_entity_poly.entity_id
_entity_poly.type
_entity_poly.pdbx_seq_one_letter_code
_entity_poly.pdbx_strand_id
1 'polypeptide(L)'
;GKIEPSHIVKALRELEKEGVLDTLKNTKSGLKQRFEYLVAEGHIKYNPVIQVATSIFKKPKKSHHRRLGNSQVYMIHEFLNYDGISPMIRLCTEFIMRTVLRAKEACTLKWDYYDEKNQLIIIPSQNMKVKDGNDHIVSLSSQAIEILIKLKEITGDYEYIFMNPEFTDHINTEATTNAMKQQSIPTTTHGFRSLASTIINEGSLFRSGAIEACLAHRDKDTIRATYNKAKYLQERREILQWWSDFIDQCDTEENNLLTLQKYDILSI
;
A
#
# COMPACT_ATOMS: atom_id res chain seq x y z
N GLY A 1 -40.49 -10.29 -9.42
CA GLY A 1 -40.99 -9.42 -8.36
C GLY A 1 -40.23 -8.10 -8.33
N LYS A 2 -40.87 -6.98 -8.01
CA LYS A 2 -40.21 -5.68 -7.88
C LYS A 2 -39.40 -5.66 -6.58
N ILE A 3 -38.16 -5.18 -6.64
CA ILE A 3 -37.32 -4.94 -5.46
C ILE A 3 -37.67 -3.54 -4.93
N GLU A 4 -38.15 -3.50 -3.70
CA GLU A 4 -38.54 -2.27 -2.99
C GLU A 4 -37.43 -1.86 -1.99
N PRO A 5 -37.34 -0.56 -1.60
CA PRO A 5 -36.39 -0.10 -0.61
C PRO A 5 -36.39 -0.88 0.71
N SER A 6 -37.55 -1.37 1.14
CA SER A 6 -37.78 -2.21 2.31
C SER A 6 -37.00 -3.54 2.25
N HIS A 7 -36.92 -4.16 1.07
CA HIS A 7 -36.14 -5.38 0.86
C HIS A 7 -34.67 -5.13 1.04
N ILE A 8 -34.15 -3.98 0.53
CA ILE A 8 -32.75 -3.56 0.71
C ILE A 8 -32.45 -3.31 2.18
N VAL A 9 -33.34 -2.59 2.89
CA VAL A 9 -33.20 -2.34 4.33
C VAL A 9 -33.13 -3.65 5.10
N LYS A 10 -34.04 -4.59 4.82
CA LYS A 10 -34.06 -5.89 5.51
C LYS A 10 -32.74 -6.65 5.31
N ALA A 11 -32.24 -6.75 4.09
CA ALA A 11 -30.97 -7.44 3.80
C ALA A 11 -29.78 -6.76 4.49
N LEU A 12 -29.70 -5.42 4.50
CA LEU A 12 -28.63 -4.68 5.16
C LEU A 12 -28.70 -4.76 6.70
N ARG A 13 -29.92 -4.92 7.28
CA ARG A 13 -30.09 -5.13 8.73
C ARG A 13 -29.51 -6.45 9.21
N GLU A 14 -29.48 -7.50 8.38
CA GLU A 14 -28.82 -8.76 8.76
C GLU A 14 -27.29 -8.54 8.92
N LEU A 15 -26.65 -7.84 7.99
CA LEU A 15 -25.22 -7.46 8.12
C LEU A 15 -24.96 -6.57 9.35
N GLU A 16 -25.91 -5.71 9.69
CA GLU A 16 -25.81 -4.88 10.88
C GLU A 16 -25.89 -5.70 12.18
N LYS A 17 -26.78 -6.73 12.25
CA LYS A 17 -26.88 -7.66 13.38
C LYS A 17 -25.61 -8.48 13.56
N GLU A 18 -25.00 -8.92 12.46
CA GLU A 18 -23.71 -9.61 12.45
C GLU A 18 -22.53 -8.70 12.85
N GLY A 19 -22.76 -7.38 12.94
CA GLY A 19 -21.72 -6.40 13.30
C GLY A 19 -20.72 -6.08 12.20
N VAL A 20 -20.92 -6.57 10.97
CA VAL A 20 -19.99 -6.36 9.82
C VAL A 20 -20.32 -5.04 9.09
N LEU A 21 -20.15 -3.92 9.79
CA LEU A 21 -20.61 -2.61 9.36
C LEU A 21 -19.88 -2.04 8.11
N ASP A 22 -18.61 -2.38 7.92
CA ASP A 22 -17.87 -2.01 6.69
C ASP A 22 -18.38 -2.79 5.49
N THR A 23 -18.69 -4.07 5.66
CA THR A 23 -19.34 -4.91 4.64
C THR A 23 -20.71 -4.34 4.29
N LEU A 24 -21.52 -3.96 5.27
CA LEU A 24 -22.82 -3.31 5.05
C LEU A 24 -22.66 -2.05 4.17
N LYS A 25 -21.73 -1.17 4.51
CA LYS A 25 -21.47 0.06 3.75
C LYS A 25 -21.07 -0.24 2.31
N ASN A 26 -20.15 -1.19 2.11
CA ASN A 26 -19.67 -1.58 0.79
C ASN A 26 -20.75 -2.27 -0.04
N THR A 27 -21.53 -3.16 0.58
CA THR A 27 -22.68 -3.84 -0.07
C THR A 27 -23.72 -2.82 -0.52
N LYS A 28 -24.07 -1.85 0.33
CA LYS A 28 -24.99 -0.77 -0.05
C LYS A 28 -24.47 0.03 -1.24
N SER A 29 -23.19 0.40 -1.25
CA SER A 29 -22.56 1.14 -2.34
C SER A 29 -22.55 0.33 -3.64
N GLY A 30 -22.20 -0.95 -3.58
CA GLY A 30 -22.22 -1.86 -4.73
C GLY A 30 -23.63 -2.08 -5.30
N LEU A 31 -24.62 -2.26 -4.43
CA LEU A 31 -26.01 -2.34 -4.85
C LEU A 31 -26.46 -1.05 -5.53
N LYS A 32 -26.12 0.12 -4.97
CA LYS A 32 -26.46 1.41 -5.58
C LYS A 32 -25.94 1.49 -7.02
N GLN A 33 -24.67 1.16 -7.26
CA GLN A 33 -24.07 1.19 -8.59
C GLN A 33 -24.74 0.21 -9.56
N ARG A 34 -25.03 -1.03 -9.10
CA ARG A 34 -25.71 -2.04 -9.93
C ARG A 34 -27.10 -1.62 -10.34
N PHE A 35 -27.88 -1.05 -9.41
CA PHE A 35 -29.21 -0.55 -9.72
C PHE A 35 -29.16 0.72 -10.58
N GLU A 36 -28.14 1.58 -10.46
CA GLU A 36 -27.92 2.71 -11.38
C GLU A 36 -27.68 2.22 -12.81
N TYR A 37 -26.89 1.17 -12.98
CA TYR A 37 -26.68 0.54 -14.30
C TYR A 37 -28.00 0.00 -14.87
N LEU A 38 -28.79 -0.72 -14.06
CA LEU A 38 -30.11 -1.24 -14.52
C LEU A 38 -31.10 -0.14 -14.91
N VAL A 39 -31.03 1.02 -14.27
CA VAL A 39 -31.82 2.20 -14.66
C VAL A 39 -31.35 2.74 -16.01
N ALA A 40 -30.02 2.87 -16.17
CA ALA A 40 -29.42 3.38 -17.42
C ALA A 40 -29.74 2.49 -18.63
N GLU A 41 -29.77 1.16 -18.44
CA GLU A 41 -30.13 0.18 -19.47
C GLU A 41 -31.68 0.07 -19.69
N GLY A 42 -32.50 0.82 -18.93
CA GLY A 42 -33.95 0.81 -19.07
C GLY A 42 -34.67 -0.41 -18.48
N HIS A 43 -33.96 -1.29 -17.75
CA HIS A 43 -34.52 -2.48 -17.12
C HIS A 43 -35.47 -2.16 -15.96
N ILE A 44 -35.22 -1.05 -15.26
CA ILE A 44 -36.02 -0.56 -14.14
C ILE A 44 -36.18 0.97 -14.22
N LYS A 45 -37.27 1.48 -13.64
CA LYS A 45 -37.57 2.92 -13.70
C LYS A 45 -36.83 3.76 -12.66
N TYR A 46 -36.43 3.18 -11.52
CA TYR A 46 -35.78 3.89 -10.42
C TYR A 46 -34.90 2.96 -9.64
N ASN A 47 -33.88 3.55 -8.99
CA ASN A 47 -32.95 2.82 -8.12
C ASN A 47 -33.48 2.81 -6.67
N PRO A 48 -33.91 1.64 -6.14
CA PRO A 48 -34.51 1.55 -4.81
C PRO A 48 -33.50 1.84 -3.69
N VAL A 49 -32.19 1.73 -3.94
CA VAL A 49 -31.14 1.94 -2.93
C VAL A 49 -30.96 3.41 -2.60
N ILE A 50 -31.28 4.33 -3.52
CA ILE A 50 -31.17 5.78 -3.28
C ILE A 50 -32.10 6.24 -2.17
N GLN A 51 -33.27 5.63 -2.04
CA GLN A 51 -34.24 5.95 -1.00
C GLN A 51 -33.85 5.43 0.39
N VAL A 52 -32.84 4.54 0.47
CA VAL A 52 -32.36 4.01 1.74
C VAL A 52 -31.32 4.95 2.34
N ALA A 53 -31.72 5.76 3.32
CA ALA A 53 -30.80 6.65 4.01
C ALA A 53 -29.69 5.85 4.74
N THR A 54 -28.43 6.33 4.66
CA THR A 54 -27.31 5.67 5.35
C THR A 54 -27.38 5.88 6.85
N SER A 55 -28.01 6.95 7.31
CA SER A 55 -28.15 7.33 8.70
C SER A 55 -29.02 6.37 9.54
N ILE A 56 -29.82 5.51 8.92
CA ILE A 56 -30.62 4.52 9.65
C ILE A 56 -29.79 3.31 10.15
N PHE A 57 -28.55 3.17 9.70
CA PHE A 57 -27.64 2.11 10.10
C PHE A 57 -26.54 2.63 11.04
N LYS A 58 -26.03 1.73 11.89
CA LYS A 58 -24.86 2.02 12.71
C LYS A 58 -23.67 2.34 11.80
N LYS A 59 -22.87 3.32 12.21
CA LYS A 59 -21.64 3.66 11.49
C LYS A 59 -20.51 2.71 11.95
N PRO A 60 -19.68 2.20 11.02
CA PRO A 60 -18.48 1.49 11.42
C PRO A 60 -17.59 2.42 12.25
N LYS A 61 -16.99 1.89 13.31
CA LYS A 61 -15.94 2.60 14.03
C LYS A 61 -14.78 2.78 13.04
N LYS A 62 -14.27 3.99 12.91
CA LYS A 62 -13.03 4.22 12.15
C LYS A 62 -11.91 3.44 12.85
N SER A 63 -11.50 2.32 12.28
CA SER A 63 -10.27 1.66 12.67
C SER A 63 -9.17 2.17 11.75
N HIS A 64 -8.11 2.74 12.31
CA HIS A 64 -6.88 2.95 11.56
C HIS A 64 -6.25 1.59 11.27
N HIS A 65 -5.63 1.44 10.09
CA HIS A 65 -4.83 0.26 9.82
C HIS A 65 -3.78 0.13 10.93
N ARG A 66 -3.60 -1.09 11.46
CA ARG A 66 -2.54 -1.36 12.42
C ARG A 66 -1.21 -0.96 11.80
N ARG A 67 -0.46 -0.14 12.48
CA ARG A 67 0.91 0.26 12.11
C ARG A 67 1.82 0.03 13.31
N LEU A 68 3.08 -0.17 13.07
CA LEU A 68 4.11 -0.09 14.10
C LEU A 68 4.17 1.34 14.65
N GLY A 69 4.40 1.47 15.95
CA GLY A 69 4.87 2.73 16.51
C GLY A 69 6.29 3.05 16.03
N ASN A 70 6.70 4.30 16.14
CA ASN A 70 8.05 4.71 15.75
C ASN A 70 9.12 3.94 16.54
N SER A 71 8.86 3.60 17.81
CA SER A 71 9.74 2.78 18.67
C SER A 71 9.77 1.28 18.34
N GLN A 72 9.02 0.83 17.35
CA GLN A 72 8.90 -0.58 16.98
C GLN A 72 9.48 -0.90 15.58
N VAL A 73 10.27 0.01 14.99
CA VAL A 73 10.87 -0.22 13.67
C VAL A 73 11.80 -1.43 13.68
N TYR A 74 12.48 -1.71 14.78
CA TYR A 74 13.32 -2.90 14.94
C TYR A 74 12.60 -4.23 14.67
N MET A 75 11.28 -4.30 14.85
CA MET A 75 10.50 -5.50 14.52
C MET A 75 10.52 -5.84 13.02
N ILE A 76 10.92 -4.91 12.16
CA ILE A 76 11.18 -5.17 10.74
C ILE A 76 12.34 -6.16 10.61
N HIS A 77 13.42 -5.96 11.37
CA HIS A 77 14.57 -6.87 11.35
C HIS A 77 14.24 -8.23 11.94
N GLU A 78 13.42 -8.29 13.01
CA GLU A 78 12.92 -9.56 13.53
C GLU A 78 12.17 -10.34 12.45
N PHE A 79 11.30 -9.67 11.68
CA PHE A 79 10.60 -10.27 10.56
C PHE A 79 11.54 -10.75 9.45
N LEU A 80 12.50 -9.91 9.05
CA LEU A 80 13.43 -10.22 7.96
C LEU A 80 14.41 -11.36 8.31
N ASN A 81 14.75 -11.53 9.58
CA ASN A 81 15.66 -12.57 10.06
C ASN A 81 14.96 -13.88 10.41
N TYR A 82 13.62 -13.96 10.30
CA TYR A 82 12.90 -15.18 10.62
C TYR A 82 12.95 -16.21 9.48
N ASP A 83 13.50 -17.40 9.76
CA ASP A 83 13.72 -18.45 8.75
C ASP A 83 12.44 -19.18 8.29
N GLY A 84 11.33 -19.04 9.03
CA GLY A 84 10.06 -19.70 8.72
C GLY A 84 9.26 -19.04 7.58
N ILE A 85 9.81 -18.01 6.93
CA ILE A 85 9.14 -17.31 5.82
C ILE A 85 9.83 -17.65 4.50
N SER A 86 9.03 -17.92 3.46
CA SER A 86 9.57 -18.10 2.10
C SER A 86 10.48 -16.93 1.72
N PRO A 87 11.68 -17.19 1.18
CA PRO A 87 12.61 -16.14 0.76
C PRO A 87 11.96 -15.11 -0.20
N MET A 88 11.11 -15.57 -1.11
CA MET A 88 10.40 -14.69 -2.03
C MET A 88 9.43 -13.73 -1.30
N ILE A 89 8.69 -14.24 -0.31
CA ILE A 89 7.78 -13.40 0.51
C ILE A 89 8.59 -12.39 1.32
N ARG A 90 9.71 -12.82 1.91
CA ARG A 90 10.61 -11.97 2.68
C ARG A 90 11.18 -10.83 1.83
N LEU A 91 11.77 -11.15 0.68
CA LEU A 91 12.34 -10.16 -0.25
C LEU A 91 11.27 -9.20 -0.79
N CYS A 92 10.06 -9.71 -1.13
CA CYS A 92 8.95 -8.86 -1.54
C CYS A 92 8.51 -7.91 -0.43
N THR A 93 8.41 -8.39 0.80
CA THR A 93 8.02 -7.57 1.94
C THR A 93 9.07 -6.51 2.24
N GLU A 94 10.34 -6.88 2.24
CA GLU A 94 11.46 -5.94 2.40
C GLU A 94 11.45 -4.88 1.29
N PHE A 95 11.27 -5.26 0.05
CA PHE A 95 11.18 -4.33 -1.07
C PHE A 95 10.02 -3.33 -0.91
N ILE A 96 8.85 -3.79 -0.44
CA ILE A 96 7.70 -2.92 -0.12
C ILE A 96 8.07 -1.91 0.97
N MET A 97 8.76 -2.34 2.02
CA MET A 97 9.17 -1.47 3.12
C MET A 97 10.10 -0.36 2.64
N ARG A 98 11.14 -0.72 1.84
CA ARG A 98 12.17 0.22 1.37
C ARG A 98 11.68 1.16 0.28
N THR A 99 10.77 0.71 -0.59
CA THR A 99 10.23 1.52 -1.71
C THR A 99 8.95 2.24 -1.39
N VAL A 100 8.33 1.95 -0.25
CA VAL A 100 7.01 2.42 0.17
C VAL A 100 5.91 2.22 -0.89
N LEU A 101 6.05 1.26 -1.79
CA LEU A 101 5.04 0.87 -2.76
C LEU A 101 3.80 0.26 -2.09
N ARG A 102 2.65 0.31 -2.76
CA ARG A 102 1.50 -0.49 -2.30
C ARG A 102 1.75 -1.96 -2.59
N ALA A 103 1.25 -2.84 -1.71
CA ALA A 103 1.47 -4.29 -1.86
C ALA A 103 1.13 -4.79 -3.26
N LYS A 104 -0.02 -4.40 -3.81
CA LYS A 104 -0.40 -4.81 -5.17
C LYS A 104 0.59 -4.30 -6.21
N GLU A 105 1.03 -3.05 -6.12
CA GLU A 105 1.98 -2.45 -7.04
C GLU A 105 3.31 -3.23 -7.01
N ALA A 106 3.83 -3.54 -5.82
CA ALA A 106 5.08 -4.29 -5.67
C ALA A 106 4.94 -5.76 -6.12
N CYS A 107 3.90 -6.47 -5.67
CA CYS A 107 3.71 -7.89 -6.01
C CYS A 107 3.54 -8.13 -7.51
N THR A 108 3.02 -7.15 -8.26
CA THR A 108 2.79 -7.26 -9.72
C THR A 108 3.88 -6.57 -10.56
N LEU A 109 5.03 -6.25 -9.96
CA LEU A 109 6.15 -5.67 -10.70
C LEU A 109 6.71 -6.63 -11.73
N LYS A 110 6.96 -6.11 -12.93
CA LYS A 110 7.60 -6.82 -14.03
C LYS A 110 9.03 -6.34 -14.19
N TRP A 111 9.89 -7.21 -14.72
CA TRP A 111 11.26 -6.83 -15.05
C TRP A 111 11.32 -5.71 -16.08
N ASP A 112 10.38 -5.64 -17.02
CA ASP A 112 10.25 -4.56 -18.01
C ASP A 112 10.02 -3.16 -17.37
N TYR A 113 9.63 -3.10 -16.10
CA TYR A 113 9.47 -1.83 -15.37
C TYR A 113 10.76 -1.37 -14.71
N TYR A 114 11.79 -2.20 -14.69
CA TYR A 114 13.08 -1.90 -14.07
C TYR A 114 14.04 -1.26 -15.06
N ASP A 115 14.28 0.03 -14.91
CA ASP A 115 15.37 0.76 -15.59
C ASP A 115 16.64 0.62 -14.74
N GLU A 116 17.41 -0.42 -15.04
CA GLU A 116 18.64 -0.76 -14.32
C GLU A 116 19.68 0.36 -14.44
N LYS A 117 19.81 0.99 -15.62
CA LYS A 117 20.77 2.07 -15.85
C LYS A 117 20.52 3.28 -14.97
N ASN A 118 19.25 3.67 -14.79
CA ASN A 118 18.87 4.83 -13.99
C ASN A 118 18.47 4.44 -12.57
N GLN A 119 18.45 3.15 -12.22
CA GLN A 119 18.03 2.63 -10.91
C GLN A 119 16.61 3.07 -10.52
N LEU A 120 15.67 2.86 -11.43
CA LEU A 120 14.28 3.26 -11.30
C LEU A 120 13.34 2.08 -11.56
N ILE A 121 12.20 2.07 -10.87
CA ILE A 121 11.02 1.31 -11.30
C ILE A 121 10.02 2.30 -11.92
N ILE A 122 9.53 1.99 -13.12
CA ILE A 122 8.55 2.80 -13.83
C ILE A 122 7.28 1.98 -14.00
N ILE A 123 6.29 2.23 -13.13
CA ILE A 123 5.02 1.52 -13.15
C ILE A 123 4.04 2.27 -14.06
N PRO A 124 3.56 1.64 -15.15
CA PRO A 124 2.59 2.27 -16.04
C PRO A 124 1.30 2.68 -15.31
N SER A 125 0.75 3.84 -15.63
CA SER A 125 -0.44 4.42 -14.98
C SER A 125 -1.65 3.48 -15.00
N GLN A 126 -1.78 2.66 -16.03
CA GLN A 126 -2.85 1.66 -16.15
C GLN A 126 -2.80 0.58 -15.06
N ASN A 127 -1.63 0.34 -14.46
CA ASN A 127 -1.40 -0.64 -13.39
C ASN A 127 -1.45 -0.01 -12.01
N MET A 128 -1.58 1.31 -11.93
CA MET A 128 -1.73 2.03 -10.68
C MET A 128 -3.16 1.96 -10.14
N LYS A 129 -3.31 2.03 -8.81
CA LYS A 129 -4.63 2.13 -8.17
C LYS A 129 -5.40 3.37 -8.65
N VAL A 130 -4.70 4.44 -8.91
CA VAL A 130 -5.24 5.70 -9.43
C VAL A 130 -4.78 5.86 -10.86
N LYS A 131 -5.70 5.77 -11.80
CA LYS A 131 -5.44 5.86 -13.24
C LYS A 131 -5.62 7.32 -13.69
N ASP A 132 -4.60 8.14 -13.46
CA ASP A 132 -4.60 9.56 -13.83
C ASP A 132 -3.79 9.86 -15.11
N GLY A 133 -3.38 8.80 -15.82
CA GLY A 133 -2.57 8.90 -17.04
C GLY A 133 -1.07 9.09 -16.78
N ASN A 134 -0.66 9.05 -15.50
CA ASN A 134 0.73 9.27 -15.12
C ASN A 134 1.38 8.00 -14.58
N ASP A 135 2.53 7.62 -15.16
CA ASP A 135 3.35 6.54 -14.65
C ASP A 135 3.92 6.91 -13.29
N HIS A 136 4.05 5.91 -12.42
CA HIS A 136 4.69 6.09 -11.12
C HIS A 136 6.16 5.70 -11.21
N ILE A 137 7.03 6.69 -11.05
CA ILE A 137 8.47 6.48 -11.05
C ILE A 137 8.93 6.31 -9.60
N VAL A 138 9.60 5.22 -9.28
CA VAL A 138 10.17 4.93 -7.97
C VAL A 138 11.69 4.93 -8.07
N SER A 139 12.35 5.85 -7.39
CA SER A 139 13.80 5.79 -7.21
C SER A 139 14.16 4.67 -6.25
N LEU A 140 15.27 3.99 -6.47
CA LEU A 140 15.67 2.86 -5.65
C LEU A 140 16.82 3.27 -4.73
N SER A 141 16.75 2.84 -3.47
CA SER A 141 17.87 2.84 -2.54
C SER A 141 18.86 1.72 -2.88
N SER A 142 20.09 1.79 -2.38
CA SER A 142 21.09 0.74 -2.56
C SER A 142 20.57 -0.62 -2.08
N GLN A 143 19.88 -0.66 -0.95
CA GLN A 143 19.29 -1.88 -0.39
C GLN A 143 18.17 -2.45 -1.29
N ALA A 144 17.35 -1.60 -1.88
CA ALA A 144 16.32 -2.06 -2.82
C ALA A 144 16.93 -2.61 -4.12
N ILE A 145 18.04 -2.04 -4.58
CA ILE A 145 18.81 -2.55 -5.73
C ILE A 145 19.41 -3.92 -5.43
N GLU A 146 20.00 -4.12 -4.24
CA GLU A 146 20.52 -5.42 -3.82
C GLU A 146 19.46 -6.52 -3.84
N ILE A 147 18.21 -6.20 -3.44
CA ILE A 147 17.09 -7.13 -3.55
C ILE A 147 16.85 -7.52 -5.01
N LEU A 148 16.84 -6.54 -5.93
CA LEU A 148 16.64 -6.82 -7.35
C LEU A 148 17.78 -7.62 -7.96
N ILE A 149 19.03 -7.38 -7.57
CA ILE A 149 20.20 -8.16 -8.00
C ILE A 149 20.01 -9.63 -7.61
N LYS A 150 19.68 -9.91 -6.33
CA LYS A 150 19.41 -11.28 -5.86
C LYS A 150 18.25 -11.94 -6.61
N LEU A 151 17.18 -11.19 -6.89
CA LEU A 151 16.02 -11.70 -7.59
C LEU A 151 16.29 -11.91 -9.09
N LYS A 152 17.18 -11.13 -9.69
CA LYS A 152 17.56 -11.29 -11.10
C LYS A 152 18.14 -12.68 -11.39
N GLU A 153 18.88 -13.26 -10.45
CA GLU A 153 19.41 -14.63 -10.55
C GLU A 153 18.32 -15.70 -10.48
N ILE A 154 17.18 -15.40 -9.82
CA ILE A 154 16.10 -16.38 -9.56
C ILE A 154 14.95 -16.24 -10.56
N THR A 155 14.55 -14.99 -10.84
CA THR A 155 13.33 -14.70 -11.63
C THR A 155 13.61 -13.87 -12.88
N GLY A 156 14.88 -13.64 -13.24
CA GLY A 156 15.25 -12.78 -14.37
C GLY A 156 14.74 -13.23 -15.73
N ASP A 157 14.48 -14.52 -15.89
CA ASP A 157 13.93 -15.11 -17.12
C ASP A 157 12.39 -15.14 -17.14
N TYR A 158 11.74 -14.68 -16.07
CA TYR A 158 10.27 -14.62 -15.94
C TYR A 158 9.74 -13.20 -16.12
N GLU A 159 8.43 -13.08 -16.27
CA GLU A 159 7.77 -11.79 -16.47
C GLU A 159 7.80 -10.92 -15.21
N TYR A 160 7.50 -11.53 -14.03
CA TYR A 160 7.38 -10.84 -12.77
C TYR A 160 8.64 -10.93 -11.93
N ILE A 161 8.95 -9.86 -11.19
CA ILE A 161 10.08 -9.81 -10.25
C ILE A 161 9.82 -10.74 -9.06
N PHE A 162 8.59 -10.72 -8.52
CA PHE A 162 8.18 -11.54 -7.39
C PHE A 162 7.23 -12.63 -7.84
N MET A 163 7.78 -13.82 -8.07
CA MET A 163 7.03 -14.98 -8.56
C MET A 163 6.33 -15.75 -7.43
N ASN A 164 5.20 -16.39 -7.77
CA ASN A 164 4.58 -17.39 -6.91
C ASN A 164 5.45 -18.67 -6.84
N PRO A 165 5.20 -19.60 -5.89
CA PRO A 165 6.02 -20.81 -5.75
C PRO A 165 6.06 -21.70 -6.99
N GLU A 166 5.03 -21.66 -7.81
CA GLU A 166 4.89 -22.43 -9.04
C GLU A 166 5.57 -21.77 -10.25
N PHE A 167 6.10 -20.54 -10.10
CA PHE A 167 6.70 -19.74 -11.16
C PHE A 167 5.80 -19.52 -12.39
N THR A 168 4.49 -19.48 -12.17
CA THR A 168 3.47 -19.29 -13.23
C THR A 168 2.87 -17.90 -13.27
N ASP A 169 2.91 -17.17 -12.14
CA ASP A 169 2.31 -15.84 -11.99
C ASP A 169 3.04 -15.08 -10.85
N HIS A 170 2.66 -13.86 -10.61
CA HIS A 170 3.18 -13.08 -9.50
C HIS A 170 2.75 -13.63 -8.13
N ILE A 171 3.48 -13.26 -7.09
CA ILE A 171 3.15 -13.59 -5.70
C ILE A 171 1.78 -13.02 -5.30
N ASN A 172 1.04 -13.76 -4.46
CA ASN A 172 -0.23 -13.26 -3.91
C ASN A 172 -0.01 -12.01 -3.06
N THR A 173 -0.77 -10.97 -3.34
CA THR A 173 -0.71 -9.68 -2.64
C THR A 173 -0.93 -9.79 -1.12
N GLU A 174 -1.70 -10.77 -0.66
CA GLU A 174 -1.96 -10.99 0.76
C GLU A 174 -0.84 -11.78 1.46
N ALA A 175 0.04 -12.45 0.70
CA ALA A 175 1.09 -13.31 1.26
C ALA A 175 2.01 -12.53 2.22
N THR A 176 2.40 -11.31 1.88
CA THR A 176 3.23 -10.44 2.71
C THR A 176 2.55 -10.06 4.03
N THR A 177 1.27 -9.69 3.98
CA THR A 177 0.49 -9.36 5.19
C THR A 177 0.23 -10.59 6.06
N ASN A 178 -0.02 -11.75 5.44
CA ASN A 178 -0.23 -13.00 6.18
C ASN A 178 1.05 -13.47 6.87
N ALA A 179 2.21 -13.33 6.22
CA ALA A 179 3.51 -13.64 6.83
C ALA A 179 3.77 -12.77 8.08
N MET A 180 3.48 -11.46 8.02
CA MET A 180 3.59 -10.58 9.20
C MET A 180 2.64 -10.99 10.33
N LYS A 181 1.40 -11.37 10.02
CA LYS A 181 0.45 -11.88 11.02
C LYS A 181 0.94 -13.16 11.69
N GLN A 182 1.51 -14.10 10.92
CA GLN A 182 2.06 -15.34 11.45
C GLN A 182 3.20 -15.08 12.44
N GLN A 183 3.97 -14.00 12.22
CA GLN A 183 5.04 -13.57 13.11
C GLN A 183 4.57 -12.61 14.23
N SER A 184 3.27 -12.43 14.40
CA SER A 184 2.70 -11.51 15.39
C SER A 184 3.18 -10.06 15.25
N ILE A 185 3.69 -9.68 14.07
CA ILE A 185 4.06 -8.28 13.79
C ILE A 185 2.77 -7.45 13.66
N PRO A 186 2.53 -6.45 14.52
CA PRO A 186 1.23 -5.78 14.63
C PRO A 186 1.03 -4.71 13.53
N THR A 187 1.32 -5.07 12.28
CA THR A 187 1.20 -4.14 11.14
C THR A 187 0.67 -4.84 9.89
N THR A 188 0.56 -4.09 8.82
CA THR A 188 0.25 -4.53 7.47
C THR A 188 1.19 -3.84 6.48
N THR A 189 1.27 -4.30 5.24
CA THR A 189 2.02 -3.60 4.19
C THR A 189 1.59 -2.14 4.02
N HIS A 190 0.31 -1.83 4.23
CA HIS A 190 -0.16 -0.44 4.25
C HIS A 190 0.31 0.32 5.50
N GLY A 191 0.44 -0.36 6.63
CA GLY A 191 0.97 0.21 7.88
C GLY A 191 2.41 0.69 7.73
N PHE A 192 3.25 0.00 6.94
CA PHE A 192 4.62 0.45 6.66
C PHE A 192 4.67 1.78 5.90
N ARG A 193 3.78 1.98 4.94
CA ARG A 193 3.70 3.26 4.22
C ARG A 193 3.32 4.41 5.16
N SER A 194 2.40 4.14 6.08
CA SER A 194 2.00 5.11 7.11
C SER A 194 3.15 5.40 8.07
N LEU A 195 3.89 4.37 8.49
CA LEU A 195 5.08 4.51 9.33
C LEU A 195 6.16 5.33 8.63
N ALA A 196 6.52 4.96 7.40
CA ALA A 196 7.50 5.69 6.60
C ALA A 196 7.10 7.16 6.40
N SER A 197 5.84 7.41 6.03
CA SER A 197 5.33 8.78 5.89
C SER A 197 5.49 9.59 7.18
N THR A 198 5.17 9.00 8.34
CA THR A 198 5.30 9.67 9.64
C THR A 198 6.77 9.98 9.94
N ILE A 199 7.63 8.95 9.91
CA ILE A 199 9.05 9.09 10.28
C ILE A 199 9.80 10.04 9.34
N ILE A 200 9.56 9.94 8.02
CA ILE A 200 10.21 10.83 7.05
C ILE A 200 9.76 12.29 7.24
N ASN A 201 8.48 12.54 7.53
CA ASN A 201 7.98 13.90 7.77
C ASN A 201 8.48 14.47 9.10
N GLU A 202 8.67 13.66 10.13
CA GLU A 202 9.13 14.11 11.44
C GLU A 202 10.66 14.27 11.49
N GLY A 203 11.40 13.33 10.94
CA GLY A 203 12.85 13.21 11.11
C GLY A 203 13.69 13.77 9.96
N SER A 204 13.07 14.34 8.94
CA SER A 204 13.81 14.80 7.77
C SER A 204 13.49 16.24 7.37
N LEU A 205 14.43 16.85 6.63
CA LEU A 205 14.29 18.19 6.06
C LEU A 205 13.78 18.17 4.61
N PHE A 206 13.24 17.04 4.15
CA PHE A 206 12.72 16.91 2.80
C PHE A 206 11.38 17.65 2.60
N ARG A 207 11.15 18.10 1.38
CA ARG A 207 9.90 18.78 1.04
C ARG A 207 8.72 17.81 1.07
N SER A 208 7.62 18.20 1.73
CA SER A 208 6.40 17.37 1.81
C SER A 208 5.89 16.92 0.43
N GLY A 209 6.01 17.76 -0.60
CA GLY A 209 5.63 17.40 -1.97
C GLY A 209 6.48 16.27 -2.57
N ALA A 210 7.77 16.15 -2.20
CA ALA A 210 8.62 15.05 -2.61
C ALA A 210 8.28 13.76 -1.86
N ILE A 211 7.97 13.86 -0.57
CA ILE A 211 7.51 12.72 0.25
C ILE A 211 6.18 12.16 -0.29
N GLU A 212 5.20 13.03 -0.55
CA GLU A 212 3.91 12.64 -1.14
C GLU A 212 4.08 12.00 -2.54
N ALA A 213 5.07 12.46 -3.33
CA ALA A 213 5.40 11.86 -4.62
C ALA A 213 5.99 10.44 -4.48
N CYS A 214 6.83 10.16 -3.46
CA CYS A 214 7.28 8.80 -3.14
C CYS A 214 6.08 7.87 -2.82
N LEU A 215 5.08 8.41 -2.14
CA LEU A 215 3.88 7.67 -1.75
C LEU A 215 2.84 7.54 -2.89
N ALA A 216 3.08 8.06 -4.08
CA ALA A 216 2.09 8.17 -5.16
C ALA A 216 0.74 8.71 -4.66
N HIS A 217 0.79 9.70 -3.77
CA HIS A 217 -0.39 10.45 -3.34
C HIS A 217 -0.70 11.52 -4.38
N ARG A 218 -1.99 11.75 -4.63
CA ARG A 218 -2.41 12.80 -5.55
C ARG A 218 -2.09 14.17 -4.95
N ASP A 219 -1.38 15.00 -5.73
CA ASP A 219 -1.44 16.42 -5.49
C ASP A 219 -2.88 16.88 -5.81
N LYS A 220 -3.52 17.58 -4.87
CA LYS A 220 -4.87 18.12 -5.06
C LYS A 220 -4.90 19.21 -6.15
N ASP A 221 -3.75 19.75 -6.47
CA ASP A 221 -3.56 20.75 -7.52
C ASP A 221 -3.08 20.06 -8.81
N THR A 222 -4.01 19.84 -9.74
CA THR A 222 -3.78 19.15 -11.01
C THR A 222 -2.75 19.84 -11.92
N ILE A 223 -2.60 21.16 -11.80
CA ILE A 223 -1.62 21.94 -12.57
C ILE A 223 -0.22 21.68 -12.04
N ARG A 224 -0.04 21.57 -10.72
CA ARG A 224 1.24 21.18 -10.10
C ARG A 224 1.64 19.75 -10.41
N ALA A 225 0.68 18.84 -10.50
CA ALA A 225 0.94 17.41 -10.73
C ALA A 225 1.69 17.17 -12.06
N THR A 226 1.37 17.89 -13.10
CA THR A 226 2.00 17.76 -14.44
C THR A 226 3.46 18.25 -14.45
N TYR A 227 3.78 19.32 -13.69
CA TYR A 227 5.13 19.88 -13.60
C TYR A 227 6.06 19.12 -12.63
N ASN A 228 5.52 18.32 -11.71
CA ASN A 228 6.28 17.73 -10.60
C ASN A 228 6.96 16.39 -10.91
N LYS A 229 6.73 15.77 -12.09
CA LYS A 229 7.23 14.41 -12.39
C LYS A 229 8.75 14.29 -12.41
N ALA A 230 9.44 15.23 -13.03
CA ALA A 230 10.91 15.25 -13.07
C ALA A 230 11.51 16.04 -11.90
N LYS A 231 10.74 16.96 -11.32
CA LYS A 231 11.24 17.98 -10.40
C LYS A 231 11.78 17.46 -9.08
N TYR A 232 11.30 16.28 -8.62
CA TYR A 232 11.71 15.71 -7.33
C TYR A 232 12.44 14.37 -7.45
N LEU A 233 12.87 13.97 -8.66
CA LEU A 233 13.44 12.62 -8.84
C LEU A 233 14.70 12.43 -7.98
N GLN A 234 15.58 13.41 -7.95
CA GLN A 234 16.78 13.37 -7.12
C GLN A 234 16.42 13.36 -5.63
N GLU A 235 15.54 14.25 -5.19
CA GLU A 235 15.12 14.31 -3.79
C GLU A 235 14.37 13.05 -3.36
N ARG A 236 13.57 12.44 -4.25
CA ARG A 236 12.92 11.13 -3.98
C ARG A 236 13.94 10.01 -3.81
N ARG A 237 15.06 10.05 -4.54
CA ARG A 237 16.16 9.10 -4.33
C ARG A 237 16.78 9.29 -2.95
N GLU A 238 17.04 10.52 -2.56
CA GLU A 238 17.59 10.86 -1.24
C GLU A 238 16.62 10.46 -0.11
N ILE A 239 15.31 10.69 -0.29
CA ILE A 239 14.27 10.27 0.66
C ILE A 239 14.29 8.74 0.86
N LEU A 240 14.25 7.97 -0.23
CA LEU A 240 14.17 6.51 -0.12
C LEU A 240 15.48 5.88 0.33
N GLN A 241 16.63 6.51 0.03
CA GLN A 241 17.92 6.11 0.60
C GLN A 241 17.94 6.39 2.10
N TRP A 242 17.61 7.62 2.52
CA TRP A 242 17.54 7.99 3.93
C TRP A 242 16.60 7.07 4.73
N TRP A 243 15.43 6.76 4.17
CA TRP A 243 14.48 5.83 4.80
C TRP A 243 15.03 4.41 4.93
N SER A 244 15.70 3.91 3.90
CA SER A 244 16.31 2.58 3.94
C SER A 244 17.45 2.52 4.95
N ASP A 245 18.29 3.56 5.03
CA ASP A 245 19.37 3.67 6.01
C ASP A 245 18.83 3.82 7.44
N PHE A 246 17.69 4.52 7.60
CA PHE A 246 16.99 4.63 8.89
C PHE A 246 16.51 3.25 9.36
N ILE A 247 15.89 2.44 8.49
CA ILE A 247 15.51 1.07 8.83
C ILE A 247 16.74 0.29 9.29
N ASP A 248 17.84 0.33 8.54
CA ASP A 248 19.06 -0.43 8.86
C ASP A 248 19.68 -0.04 10.21
N GLN A 249 19.57 1.23 10.60
CA GLN A 249 20.03 1.71 11.91
C GLN A 249 19.15 1.24 13.07
N CYS A 250 17.92 0.78 12.82
CA CYS A 250 16.95 0.32 13.81
C CYS A 250 16.94 -1.20 13.98
N ASP A 251 18.09 -1.88 13.91
CA ASP A 251 18.22 -3.34 13.92
C ASP A 251 17.89 -3.99 15.27
N THR A 252 17.97 -3.23 16.36
CA THR A 252 17.60 -3.64 17.72
C THR A 252 16.69 -2.58 18.36
N GLU A 253 16.00 -2.92 19.45
CA GLU A 253 15.17 -1.98 20.21
C GLU A 253 16.00 -0.79 20.71
N GLU A 254 17.20 -1.05 21.23
CA GLU A 254 18.12 -0.02 21.71
C GLU A 254 18.56 0.91 20.57
N ASN A 255 19.01 0.36 19.45
CA ASN A 255 19.43 1.13 18.29
C ASN A 255 18.28 1.90 17.66
N ASN A 256 17.05 1.36 17.69
CA ASN A 256 15.84 2.08 17.27
C ASN A 256 15.64 3.34 18.13
N LEU A 257 15.72 3.22 19.45
CA LEU A 257 15.55 4.38 20.35
C LEU A 257 16.66 5.44 20.13
N LEU A 258 17.92 5.00 19.99
CA LEU A 258 19.05 5.90 19.69
C LEU A 258 18.86 6.60 18.34
N THR A 259 18.38 5.89 17.33
CA THR A 259 18.14 6.45 16.00
C THR A 259 16.99 7.47 16.02
N LEU A 260 15.90 7.21 16.75
CA LEU A 260 14.83 8.18 16.95
C LEU A 260 15.33 9.45 17.62
N GLN A 261 16.15 9.33 18.66
CA GLN A 261 16.76 10.49 19.36
C GLN A 261 17.69 11.29 18.43
N LYS A 262 18.50 10.61 17.60
CA LYS A 262 19.39 11.24 16.63
C LYS A 262 18.64 12.15 15.65
N TYR A 263 17.44 11.78 15.27
CA TYR A 263 16.63 12.53 14.29
C TYR A 263 15.50 13.36 14.95
N ASP A 264 15.47 13.45 16.26
CA ASP A 264 14.43 14.19 17.05
C ASP A 264 13.00 13.72 16.76
N ILE A 265 12.84 12.41 16.52
CA ILE A 265 11.55 11.77 16.23
C ILE A 265 10.94 11.27 17.52
N LEU A 266 9.66 11.55 17.73
CA LEU A 266 8.93 11.08 18.92
C LEU A 266 8.76 9.55 18.89
N SER A 267 9.03 8.87 20.00
CA SER A 267 8.89 7.42 20.18
C SER A 267 7.44 6.98 20.48
N ILE A 268 6.48 7.42 19.66
CA ILE A 268 5.04 7.15 19.82
C ILE A 268 4.63 5.87 19.11
#